data_a6ada697900dc64ff34648d5ce12beda
#
_entry.id   a6ada697900dc64ff34648d5ce12beda
#
_cell.length_a   1.000
_cell.length_b   1.000
_cell.length_c   1.000
_cell.angle_alpha   90.00
_cell.angle_beta   90.00
_cell.angle_gamma   90.00
#
_symmetry.space_group_name_H-M   'P 1'
#
loop_
_entity.id
_entity.type
_entity.pdbx_description
1 polymer ?
#
loop_
_entity_poly.entity_id
_entity_poly.type
_entity_poly.pdbx_seq_one_letter_code
_entity_poly.pdbx_strand_id
1 'polypeptide(L)'
;MYGNPCGLLISQAKGQSILYACSTLWRADSYQLFIFLHDSMRNMEVRILKERKEQKMSFGDWVNLVLGKIDDVVWGVPTIVLILAAGLILTLRVRGIQFRKLGLAFKYIFENDSSGKHGEVSSFGALCTALSATIGTGNIVGVATAICAGGPGALFWMWIAALLGTATKYAECLLATKYRVVAEDGHILGGPFYYIENGMGKKWKFLGVMFAIFGLGAGLLGIGTITQVNGITTAVENFFDPAKAHIAFNIGEYSYSWAVVISGLLVTLCVALVVIGGIKRISNVSQVIVPFMAVLYVIFAVIILGANITKIPAAFVEIIEGAFGIKPFAGGVLGSILLAMQKGIARGIFSNEVGLGSAPIAAAAAKVDSPAKQGLISMTGTVIDTLIICTMTGLTIVLTGAYKVEGLEGASVTDYAFQNGLHFLPNGFASFVLMICLVFFAFTTILGWDYYSERCLEYLTGGKMKVVKVYRWIYILAVLIGPFLTVSAVWTLADIMNGLMALPNLIALIALSGVVVAETKLYFDSLKK
;
A
#
# COMPACT_ATOMS: atom_id res chain seq x y z
N MET A 1 -33.34 35.73 8.06
CA MET A 1 -34.21 34.90 8.93
C MET A 1 -34.76 33.77 8.09
N TYR A 2 -34.62 32.60 8.54
CA TYR A 2 -35.03 31.24 8.25
C TYR A 2 -33.84 30.34 7.95
N GLY A 3 -33.32 29.77 9.04
CA GLY A 3 -32.37 28.65 9.00
C GLY A 3 -33.12 27.33 8.74
N ASN A 4 -32.50 26.49 7.97
CA ASN A 4 -33.01 25.22 7.55
C ASN A 4 -32.75 24.14 8.63
N PRO A 5 -33.74 23.57 9.34
CA PRO A 5 -33.52 22.64 10.44
C PRO A 5 -33.17 21.21 10.00
N CYS A 6 -33.14 20.92 8.69
CA CYS A 6 -32.82 19.57 8.19
C CYS A 6 -31.35 19.16 8.27
N GLY A 7 -30.41 20.11 8.37
CA GLY A 7 -28.97 19.78 8.41
C GLY A 7 -28.50 19.15 9.72
N LEU A 8 -29.13 19.48 10.85
CA LEU A 8 -28.75 18.95 12.17
C LEU A 8 -29.24 17.53 12.45
N LEU A 9 -30.37 17.15 11.89
CA LEU A 9 -30.96 15.80 12.08
C LEU A 9 -30.20 14.72 11.30
N ILE A 10 -29.58 15.06 10.16
CA ILE A 10 -28.77 14.12 9.38
C ILE A 10 -27.43 13.80 10.08
N SER A 11 -26.87 14.75 10.80
CA SER A 11 -25.63 14.55 11.57
C SER A 11 -25.82 13.65 12.80
N GLN A 12 -26.96 13.76 13.50
CA GLN A 12 -27.25 12.90 14.66
C GLN A 12 -27.61 11.47 14.26
N ALA A 13 -28.30 11.27 13.14
CA ALA A 13 -28.64 9.95 12.64
C ALA A 13 -27.39 9.16 12.20
N LYS A 14 -26.37 9.82 11.61
CA LYS A 14 -25.10 9.17 11.25
C LYS A 14 -24.29 8.73 12.47
N GLY A 15 -24.24 9.52 13.53
CA GLY A 15 -23.50 9.18 14.77
C GLY A 15 -24.12 8.00 15.53
N GLN A 16 -25.44 7.91 15.61
CA GLN A 16 -26.12 6.79 16.26
C GLN A 16 -26.02 5.49 15.46
N SER A 17 -26.02 5.56 14.13
CA SER A 17 -25.84 4.40 13.25
C SER A 17 -24.44 3.78 13.38
N ILE A 18 -23.40 4.59 13.59
CA ILE A 18 -22.00 4.12 13.75
C ILE A 18 -21.80 3.44 15.11
N LEU A 19 -22.35 3.98 16.19
CA LEU A 19 -22.28 3.36 17.52
C LEU A 19 -23.08 2.05 17.59
N TYR A 20 -24.22 1.98 16.92
CA TYR A 20 -25.01 0.75 16.81
C TYR A 20 -24.29 -0.31 15.96
N ALA A 21 -23.63 0.08 14.86
CA ALA A 21 -22.85 -0.81 14.02
C ALA A 21 -21.62 -1.39 14.76
N CYS A 22 -20.92 -0.59 15.56
CA CYS A 22 -19.81 -1.08 16.37
C CYS A 22 -20.22 -2.05 17.48
N SER A 23 -21.38 -1.84 18.11
CA SER A 23 -21.90 -2.74 19.15
C SER A 23 -22.47 -4.05 18.61
N THR A 24 -22.99 -4.03 17.38
CA THR A 24 -23.51 -5.22 16.68
C THR A 24 -22.43 -6.04 16.01
N LEU A 25 -21.36 -5.41 15.49
CA LEU A 25 -20.20 -6.11 14.92
C LEU A 25 -19.47 -7.00 15.94
N TRP A 26 -19.57 -6.69 17.23
CA TRP A 26 -18.95 -7.49 18.29
C TRP A 26 -19.74 -8.74 18.68
N ARG A 27 -21.00 -8.84 18.25
CA ARG A 27 -21.94 -9.97 18.55
C ARG A 27 -22.47 -10.67 17.30
N ALA A 28 -22.15 -10.19 16.11
CA ALA A 28 -22.72 -10.69 14.87
C ALA A 28 -21.97 -11.91 14.34
N ASP A 29 -22.69 -12.99 14.13
CA ASP A 29 -22.29 -14.07 13.23
C ASP A 29 -22.00 -13.48 11.83
N SER A 30 -21.07 -14.10 11.10
CA SER A 30 -20.62 -13.72 9.75
C SER A 30 -21.77 -13.42 8.77
N TYR A 31 -22.94 -13.95 9.05
CA TYR A 31 -24.18 -13.77 8.29
C TYR A 31 -24.77 -12.35 8.42
N GLN A 32 -24.69 -11.73 9.58
CA GLN A 32 -25.21 -10.36 9.79
C GLN A 32 -24.32 -9.29 9.14
N LEU A 33 -23.02 -9.51 9.12
CA LEU A 33 -22.10 -8.64 8.37
C LEU A 33 -22.38 -8.70 6.86
N PHE A 34 -22.66 -9.90 6.35
CA PHE A 34 -23.03 -10.09 4.94
C PHE A 34 -24.36 -9.40 4.59
N ILE A 35 -25.38 -9.50 5.45
CA ILE A 35 -26.65 -8.79 5.28
C ILE A 35 -26.44 -7.27 5.31
N PHE A 36 -25.66 -6.75 6.25
CA PHE A 36 -25.37 -5.32 6.33
C PHE A 36 -24.67 -4.79 5.07
N LEU A 37 -23.69 -5.52 4.55
CA LEU A 37 -23.01 -5.18 3.31
C LEU A 37 -23.96 -5.27 2.11
N HIS A 38 -24.81 -6.30 2.05
CA HIS A 38 -25.80 -6.48 1.01
C HIS A 38 -26.85 -5.34 0.98
N ASP A 39 -27.37 -4.94 2.15
CA ASP A 39 -28.35 -3.85 2.24
C ASP A 39 -27.71 -2.48 1.96
N SER A 40 -26.47 -2.27 2.36
CA SER A 40 -25.70 -1.07 2.01
C SER A 40 -25.46 -0.98 0.50
N MET A 41 -25.10 -2.10 -0.14
CA MET A 41 -24.92 -2.19 -1.60
C MET A 41 -26.23 -1.93 -2.35
N ARG A 42 -27.34 -2.51 -1.90
CA ARG A 42 -28.66 -2.31 -2.52
C ARG A 42 -29.16 -0.86 -2.42
N ASN A 43 -28.98 -0.23 -1.26
CA ASN A 43 -29.33 1.18 -1.09
C ASN A 43 -28.44 2.12 -1.92
N MET A 44 -27.19 1.75 -2.12
CA MET A 44 -26.25 2.47 -2.99
C MET A 44 -26.67 2.33 -4.45
N GLU A 45 -27.04 1.13 -4.91
CA GLU A 45 -27.53 0.88 -6.27
C GLU A 45 -28.75 1.73 -6.63
N VAL A 46 -29.73 1.81 -5.73
CA VAL A 46 -30.93 2.65 -5.93
C VAL A 46 -30.58 4.13 -6.04
N ARG A 47 -29.65 4.65 -5.23
CA ARG A 47 -29.18 6.03 -5.31
C ARG A 47 -28.45 6.31 -6.63
N ILE A 48 -27.55 5.42 -7.06
CA ILE A 48 -26.80 5.54 -8.31
C ILE A 48 -27.72 5.58 -9.51
N LEU A 49 -28.73 4.70 -9.55
CA LEU A 49 -29.71 4.66 -10.64
C LEU A 49 -30.56 5.94 -10.71
N LYS A 50 -30.86 6.55 -9.56
CA LYS A 50 -31.58 7.82 -9.49
C LYS A 50 -30.72 8.98 -10.01
N GLU A 51 -29.48 9.08 -9.58
CA GLU A 51 -28.52 10.12 -10.04
C GLU A 51 -28.25 10.01 -11.56
N ARG A 52 -28.15 8.78 -12.10
CA ARG A 52 -27.98 8.56 -13.55
C ARG A 52 -29.16 9.10 -14.38
N LYS A 53 -30.39 8.96 -13.87
CA LYS A 53 -31.60 9.47 -14.53
C LYS A 53 -31.70 11.00 -14.50
N GLU A 54 -31.22 11.62 -13.42
CA GLU A 54 -31.33 13.07 -13.24
C GLU A 54 -30.25 13.86 -14.00
N GLN A 55 -29.03 13.30 -14.24
CA GLN A 55 -27.87 14.04 -14.76
C GLN A 55 -27.47 13.77 -16.22
N LYS A 56 -28.16 12.90 -16.98
CA LYS A 56 -27.78 12.50 -18.37
C LYS A 56 -26.29 12.16 -18.52
N MET A 57 -25.72 11.46 -17.54
CA MET A 57 -24.28 11.13 -17.50
C MET A 57 -23.88 10.17 -18.62
N SER A 58 -22.67 10.35 -19.13
CA SER A 58 -22.04 9.37 -20.03
C SER A 58 -21.84 8.02 -19.32
N PHE A 59 -21.68 6.94 -20.09
CA PHE A 59 -21.39 5.62 -19.49
C PHE A 59 -20.09 5.63 -18.67
N GLY A 60 -19.06 6.35 -19.15
CA GLY A 60 -17.77 6.48 -18.45
C GLY A 60 -17.91 7.23 -17.12
N ASP A 61 -18.63 8.34 -17.09
CA ASP A 61 -18.87 9.10 -15.84
C ASP A 61 -19.66 8.28 -14.83
N TRP A 62 -20.63 7.50 -15.30
CA TRP A 62 -21.40 6.59 -14.45
C TRP A 62 -20.50 5.51 -13.83
N VAL A 63 -19.61 4.88 -14.62
CA VAL A 63 -18.65 3.89 -14.10
C VAL A 63 -17.76 4.51 -13.04
N ASN A 64 -17.20 5.69 -13.30
CA ASN A 64 -16.35 6.41 -12.34
C ASN A 64 -17.11 6.76 -11.05
N LEU A 65 -18.37 7.19 -11.14
CA LEU A 65 -19.21 7.48 -9.99
C LEU A 65 -19.46 6.22 -9.14
N VAL A 66 -19.79 5.09 -9.79
CA VAL A 66 -20.05 3.82 -9.10
C VAL A 66 -18.79 3.34 -8.39
N LEU A 67 -17.67 3.30 -9.11
CA LEU A 67 -16.40 2.88 -8.53
C LEU A 67 -15.96 3.81 -7.39
N GLY A 68 -16.10 5.13 -7.55
CA GLY A 68 -15.77 6.07 -6.48
C GLY A 68 -16.60 5.86 -5.21
N LYS A 69 -17.91 5.57 -5.33
CA LYS A 69 -18.75 5.24 -4.17
C LYS A 69 -18.39 3.91 -3.51
N ILE A 70 -17.97 2.91 -4.29
CA ILE A 70 -17.47 1.65 -3.75
C ILE A 70 -16.15 1.89 -3.00
N ASP A 71 -15.25 2.66 -3.58
CA ASP A 71 -13.98 3.03 -2.97
C ASP A 71 -14.16 3.77 -1.64
N ASP A 72 -15.09 4.73 -1.58
CA ASP A 72 -15.46 5.45 -0.36
C ASP A 72 -15.97 4.52 0.76
N VAL A 73 -16.62 3.42 0.40
CA VAL A 73 -17.06 2.40 1.37
C VAL A 73 -15.90 1.52 1.79
N VAL A 74 -15.10 1.06 0.84
CA VAL A 74 -13.96 0.15 1.07
C VAL A 74 -12.88 0.83 1.93
N TRP A 75 -12.54 2.08 1.63
CA TRP A 75 -11.60 2.89 2.42
C TRP A 75 -12.31 3.82 3.41
N GLY A 76 -13.56 3.53 3.71
CA GLY A 76 -14.35 4.26 4.68
C GLY A 76 -13.93 4.02 6.13
N VAL A 77 -14.58 4.76 7.04
CA VAL A 77 -14.33 4.68 8.49
C VAL A 77 -14.34 3.25 9.05
N PRO A 78 -15.24 2.33 8.64
CA PRO A 78 -15.26 0.97 9.17
C PRO A 78 -13.96 0.20 8.92
N THR A 79 -13.40 0.27 7.71
CA THR A 79 -12.16 -0.43 7.37
C THR A 79 -10.96 0.19 8.09
N ILE A 80 -10.89 1.51 8.17
CA ILE A 80 -9.86 2.24 8.92
C ILE A 80 -9.87 1.84 10.39
N VAL A 81 -11.05 1.82 11.01
CA VAL A 81 -11.21 1.41 12.41
C VAL A 81 -10.80 -0.05 12.60
N LEU A 82 -11.17 -0.94 11.69
CA LEU A 82 -10.78 -2.36 11.75
C LEU A 82 -9.26 -2.54 11.67
N ILE A 83 -8.59 -1.81 10.79
CA ILE A 83 -7.12 -1.86 10.63
C ILE A 83 -6.42 -1.35 11.89
N LEU A 84 -6.83 -0.18 12.40
CA LEU A 84 -6.26 0.38 13.63
C LEU A 84 -6.53 -0.50 14.84
N ALA A 85 -7.75 -1.04 14.96
CA ALA A 85 -8.13 -1.95 16.06
C ALA A 85 -7.31 -3.24 16.01
N ALA A 86 -7.15 -3.86 14.84
CA ALA A 86 -6.31 -5.04 14.67
C ALA A 86 -4.85 -4.74 15.06
N GLY A 87 -4.29 -3.62 14.59
CA GLY A 87 -2.95 -3.18 14.96
C GLY A 87 -2.79 -2.94 16.45
N LEU A 88 -3.77 -2.31 17.10
CA LEU A 88 -3.78 -2.07 18.54
C LEU A 88 -3.88 -3.38 19.33
N ILE A 89 -4.82 -4.26 18.97
CA ILE A 89 -4.99 -5.58 19.60
C ILE A 89 -3.69 -6.38 19.49
N LEU A 90 -3.07 -6.44 18.32
CA LEU A 90 -1.81 -7.15 18.13
C LEU A 90 -0.68 -6.49 18.93
N THR A 91 -0.56 -5.16 18.92
CA THR A 91 0.43 -4.43 19.72
C THR A 91 0.33 -4.79 21.20
N LEU A 92 -0.89 -4.78 21.75
CA LEU A 92 -1.12 -5.13 23.17
C LEU A 92 -0.81 -6.60 23.45
N ARG A 93 -1.26 -7.52 22.59
CA ARG A 93 -1.06 -8.97 22.75
C ARG A 93 0.40 -9.38 22.69
N VAL A 94 1.20 -8.78 21.79
CA VAL A 94 2.64 -9.04 21.69
C VAL A 94 3.47 -8.10 22.59
N ARG A 95 2.80 -7.34 23.48
CA ARG A 95 3.42 -6.45 24.48
C ARG A 95 4.33 -5.39 23.86
N GLY A 96 3.89 -4.76 22.77
CA GLY A 96 4.64 -3.70 22.10
C GLY A 96 5.98 -4.17 21.53
N ILE A 97 5.99 -5.31 20.84
CA ILE A 97 7.19 -5.94 20.28
C ILE A 97 7.96 -4.98 19.35
N GLN A 98 7.24 -4.16 18.59
CA GLN A 98 7.80 -3.17 17.69
C GLN A 98 8.64 -2.10 18.40
N PHE A 99 8.38 -1.81 19.66
CA PHE A 99 9.18 -0.88 20.46
C PHE A 99 10.32 -1.58 21.20
N ARG A 100 10.05 -2.78 21.72
CA ARG A 100 10.97 -3.51 22.61
C ARG A 100 12.04 -4.30 21.87
N LYS A 101 11.77 -4.71 20.61
CA LYS A 101 12.59 -5.65 19.86
C LYS A 101 13.01 -5.11 18.49
N LEU A 102 12.78 -3.83 18.21
CA LEU A 102 13.15 -3.22 16.95
C LEU A 102 14.66 -3.29 16.68
N GLY A 103 15.50 -3.01 17.68
CA GLY A 103 16.96 -3.13 17.53
C GLY A 103 17.41 -4.56 17.21
N LEU A 104 16.76 -5.57 17.82
CA LEU A 104 17.02 -6.98 17.50
C LEU A 104 16.56 -7.31 16.06
N ALA A 105 15.44 -6.76 15.65
CA ALA A 105 14.93 -6.95 14.29
C ALA A 105 15.89 -6.42 13.23
N PHE A 106 16.42 -5.22 13.41
CA PHE A 106 17.46 -4.65 12.54
C PHE A 106 18.75 -5.48 12.55
N LYS A 107 19.18 -5.97 13.73
CA LYS A 107 20.35 -6.86 13.81
C LYS A 107 20.17 -8.10 12.93
N TYR A 108 18.99 -8.73 12.95
CA TYR A 108 18.71 -9.92 12.15
C TYR A 108 18.72 -9.69 10.63
N ILE A 109 18.46 -8.46 10.17
CA ILE A 109 18.61 -8.12 8.75
C ILE A 109 20.07 -8.31 8.30
N PHE A 110 21.01 -7.84 9.11
CA PHE A 110 22.44 -7.89 8.79
C PHE A 110 23.07 -9.27 9.01
N GLU A 111 22.49 -10.12 9.85
CA GLU A 111 22.95 -11.49 10.04
C GLU A 111 22.70 -12.37 8.81
N ASN A 112 21.75 -11.98 7.94
CA ASN A 112 21.36 -12.65 6.69
C ASN A 112 21.33 -14.19 6.82
N ASP A 113 20.62 -14.66 7.85
CA ASP A 113 20.52 -16.06 8.16
C ASP A 113 19.85 -16.84 7.03
N SER A 114 20.48 -17.90 6.58
CA SER A 114 19.97 -18.86 5.59
C SER A 114 19.99 -20.29 6.12
N SER A 115 20.08 -20.44 7.45
CA SER A 115 20.20 -21.75 8.13
C SER A 115 18.93 -22.60 8.09
N GLY A 116 17.78 -21.98 7.76
CA GLY A 116 16.49 -22.67 7.68
C GLY A 116 16.47 -23.81 6.66
N LYS A 117 15.95 -24.97 7.07
CA LYS A 117 15.84 -26.18 6.23
C LYS A 117 14.90 -26.00 5.03
N HIS A 118 13.91 -25.12 5.16
CA HIS A 118 12.88 -24.88 4.15
C HIS A 118 12.81 -23.40 3.79
N GLY A 119 12.76 -23.09 2.50
CA GLY A 119 12.68 -21.74 1.96
C GLY A 119 13.35 -21.67 0.59
N GLU A 120 13.03 -20.64 -0.19
CA GLU A 120 13.57 -20.44 -1.53
C GLU A 120 14.64 -19.34 -1.58
N VAL A 121 14.50 -18.33 -0.73
CA VAL A 121 15.36 -17.14 -0.68
C VAL A 121 15.83 -16.86 0.75
N SER A 122 16.92 -16.10 0.92
CA SER A 122 17.36 -15.69 2.25
C SER A 122 16.33 -14.80 2.95
N SER A 123 16.40 -14.66 4.29
CA SER A 123 15.52 -13.78 5.04
C SER A 123 15.63 -12.32 4.59
N PHE A 124 16.85 -11.86 4.26
CA PHE A 124 17.10 -10.55 3.65
C PHE A 124 16.48 -10.45 2.26
N GLY A 125 16.61 -11.49 1.43
CA GLY A 125 15.98 -11.54 0.11
C GLY A 125 14.46 -11.48 0.16
N ALA A 126 13.84 -12.17 1.11
CA ALA A 126 12.40 -12.09 1.34
C ALA A 126 11.96 -10.69 1.81
N LEU A 127 12.74 -10.06 2.71
CA LEU A 127 12.50 -8.66 3.12
C LEU A 127 12.62 -7.70 1.93
N CYS A 128 13.69 -7.81 1.13
CA CYS A 128 13.87 -6.95 -0.04
C CYS A 128 12.77 -7.17 -1.09
N THR A 129 12.30 -8.41 -1.27
CA THR A 129 11.14 -8.69 -2.15
C THR A 129 9.87 -8.05 -1.59
N ALA A 130 9.64 -8.07 -0.29
CA ALA A 130 8.51 -7.38 0.32
C ALA A 130 8.66 -5.85 0.21
N LEU A 131 9.85 -5.31 0.47
CA LEU A 131 10.14 -3.87 0.30
C LEU A 131 10.06 -3.42 -1.15
N SER A 132 10.40 -4.28 -2.11
CA SER A 132 10.23 -3.95 -3.52
C SER A 132 8.78 -3.71 -3.91
N ALA A 133 7.85 -4.45 -3.31
CA ALA A 133 6.43 -4.24 -3.53
C ALA A 133 5.88 -2.99 -2.83
N THR A 134 6.41 -2.66 -1.64
CA THR A 134 5.91 -1.56 -0.80
C THR A 134 6.51 -0.20 -1.15
N ILE A 135 7.85 -0.14 -1.37
CA ILE A 135 8.52 1.11 -1.72
C ILE A 135 8.30 1.40 -3.22
N GLY A 136 7.27 2.19 -3.51
CA GLY A 136 6.80 2.47 -4.86
C GLY A 136 6.35 3.92 -5.05
N THR A 137 5.45 4.11 -6.01
CA THR A 137 4.81 5.42 -6.22
C THR A 137 4.08 5.92 -4.96
N GLY A 138 3.64 5.02 -4.08
CA GLY A 138 2.99 5.35 -2.81
C GLY A 138 3.80 6.28 -1.91
N ASN A 139 5.12 6.06 -1.82
CA ASN A 139 6.03 6.83 -0.97
C ASN A 139 6.28 8.26 -1.48
N ILE A 140 6.10 8.51 -2.75
CA ILE A 140 6.35 9.81 -3.40
C ILE A 140 5.02 10.47 -3.75
N VAL A 141 4.26 9.86 -4.65
CA VAL A 141 2.98 10.36 -5.16
C VAL A 141 1.87 10.21 -4.12
N GLY A 142 1.81 9.06 -3.43
CA GLY A 142 0.79 8.77 -2.42
C GLY A 142 0.86 9.71 -1.22
N VAL A 143 2.07 10.00 -0.71
CA VAL A 143 2.28 10.96 0.39
C VAL A 143 1.86 12.37 -0.04
N ALA A 144 2.26 12.80 -1.23
CA ALA A 144 1.84 14.09 -1.79
C ALA A 144 0.31 14.20 -1.88
N THR A 145 -0.33 13.19 -2.45
CA THR A 145 -1.80 13.12 -2.56
C THR A 145 -2.48 13.15 -1.20
N ALA A 146 -1.93 12.45 -0.19
CA ALA A 146 -2.47 12.46 1.16
C ALA A 146 -2.44 13.86 1.79
N ILE A 147 -1.30 14.56 1.64
CA ILE A 147 -1.12 15.90 2.21
C ILE A 147 -1.94 16.94 1.45
N CYS A 148 -2.03 16.88 0.13
CA CYS A 148 -2.88 17.78 -0.67
C CYS A 148 -4.36 17.60 -0.35
N ALA A 149 -4.82 16.36 -0.16
CA ALA A 149 -6.23 16.07 0.10
C ALA A 149 -6.64 16.22 1.58
N GLY A 150 -5.76 15.86 2.51
CA GLY A 150 -6.02 15.80 3.95
C GLY A 150 -5.31 16.85 4.79
N GLY A 151 -4.52 17.72 4.16
CA GLY A 151 -3.65 18.67 4.84
C GLY A 151 -2.40 18.03 5.45
N PRO A 152 -1.49 18.83 6.02
CA PRO A 152 -0.24 18.34 6.64
C PRO A 152 -0.46 17.27 7.72
N GLY A 153 -1.59 17.35 8.43
CA GLY A 153 -1.99 16.39 9.46
C GLY A 153 -2.12 14.93 8.97
N ALA A 154 -2.30 14.73 7.66
CA ALA A 154 -2.33 13.40 7.08
C ALA A 154 -1.04 12.60 7.38
N LEU A 155 0.13 13.27 7.40
CA LEU A 155 1.40 12.64 7.71
C LEU A 155 1.45 12.11 9.16
N PHE A 156 0.89 12.82 10.12
CA PHE A 156 0.77 12.35 11.50
C PHE A 156 -0.04 11.03 11.58
N TRP A 157 -1.16 10.97 10.89
CA TRP A 157 -2.00 9.78 10.89
C TRP A 157 -1.37 8.60 10.13
N MET A 158 -0.51 8.87 9.13
CA MET A 158 0.36 7.86 8.52
C MET A 158 1.32 7.26 9.55
N TRP A 159 1.93 8.09 10.42
CA TRP A 159 2.82 7.59 11.48
C TRP A 159 2.08 6.72 12.49
N ILE A 160 0.89 7.12 12.93
CA ILE A 160 0.07 6.32 13.85
C ILE A 160 -0.28 4.97 13.23
N ALA A 161 -0.73 4.96 11.98
CA ALA A 161 -1.03 3.73 11.26
C ALA A 161 0.21 2.81 11.13
N ALA A 162 1.36 3.37 10.80
CA ALA A 162 2.61 2.61 10.66
C ALA A 162 3.11 2.05 12.01
N LEU A 163 3.02 2.81 13.10
CA LEU A 163 3.43 2.36 14.44
C LEU A 163 2.60 1.15 14.90
N LEU A 164 1.27 1.23 14.76
CA LEU A 164 0.38 0.11 15.08
C LEU A 164 0.56 -1.03 14.06
N GLY A 165 0.69 -0.66 12.81
CA GLY A 165 0.87 -1.56 11.69
C GLY A 165 2.15 -2.40 11.74
N THR A 166 3.20 -1.91 12.39
CA THR A 166 4.44 -2.67 12.57
C THR A 166 4.20 -3.99 13.33
N ALA A 167 3.33 -3.99 14.35
CA ALA A 167 2.92 -5.21 15.04
C ALA A 167 2.03 -6.12 14.15
N THR A 168 1.21 -5.51 13.30
CA THR A 168 0.41 -6.25 12.31
C THR A 168 1.33 -6.96 11.31
N LYS A 169 2.30 -6.27 10.74
CA LYS A 169 3.30 -6.84 9.81
C LYS A 169 4.08 -7.98 10.45
N TYR A 170 4.47 -7.83 11.74
CA TYR A 170 5.07 -8.91 12.51
C TYR A 170 4.19 -10.15 12.53
N ALA A 171 2.91 -10.00 12.89
CA ALA A 171 1.96 -11.10 13.01
C ALA A 171 1.67 -11.77 11.68
N GLU A 172 1.45 -10.99 10.62
CA GLU A 172 1.22 -11.47 9.25
C GLU A 172 2.35 -12.39 8.78
N CYS A 173 3.60 -11.91 8.87
CA CYS A 173 4.75 -12.63 8.36
C CYS A 173 5.11 -13.83 9.24
N LEU A 174 4.88 -13.75 10.56
CA LEU A 174 4.99 -14.90 11.46
C LEU A 174 4.01 -16.01 11.05
N LEU A 175 2.71 -15.66 10.87
CA LEU A 175 1.68 -16.63 10.51
C LEU A 175 1.93 -17.23 9.12
N ALA A 176 2.35 -16.44 8.15
CA ALA A 176 2.66 -16.95 6.81
C ALA A 176 3.84 -17.93 6.81
N THR A 177 4.86 -17.67 7.61
CA THR A 177 6.00 -18.59 7.78
C THR A 177 5.61 -19.85 8.54
N LYS A 178 4.73 -19.74 9.56
CA LYS A 178 4.26 -20.88 10.35
C LYS A 178 3.38 -21.84 9.54
N TYR A 179 2.46 -21.30 8.74
CA TYR A 179 1.47 -22.08 8.01
C TYR A 179 1.81 -22.29 6.53
N ARG A 180 3.05 -22.00 6.13
CA ARG A 180 3.53 -22.28 4.79
C ARG A 180 3.51 -23.77 4.46
N VAL A 181 3.30 -24.09 3.20
CA VAL A 181 3.30 -25.46 2.68
C VAL A 181 4.47 -25.61 1.72
N VAL A 182 5.12 -26.76 1.74
CA VAL A 182 6.15 -27.12 0.76
C VAL A 182 5.47 -27.96 -0.32
N ALA A 183 5.50 -27.50 -1.57
CA ALA A 183 4.95 -28.23 -2.70
C ALA A 183 5.83 -29.43 -3.07
N GLU A 184 5.32 -30.33 -3.91
CA GLU A 184 6.03 -31.57 -4.30
C GLU A 184 7.37 -31.30 -5.00
N ASP A 185 7.47 -30.20 -5.73
CA ASP A 185 8.70 -29.75 -6.40
C ASP A 185 9.64 -28.95 -5.48
N GLY A 186 9.30 -28.80 -4.20
CA GLY A 186 10.09 -28.12 -3.17
C GLY A 186 9.91 -26.60 -3.10
N HIS A 187 9.08 -25.97 -3.96
CA HIS A 187 8.81 -24.54 -3.82
C HIS A 187 7.85 -24.25 -2.67
N ILE A 188 7.91 -23.02 -2.16
CA ILE A 188 7.18 -22.62 -0.96
C ILE A 188 5.87 -21.93 -1.32
N LEU A 189 4.81 -22.42 -0.71
CA LEU A 189 3.46 -21.89 -0.80
C LEU A 189 3.08 -21.26 0.56
N GLY A 190 2.82 -19.97 0.59
CA GLY A 190 2.46 -19.28 1.83
C GLY A 190 1.78 -17.95 1.56
N GLY A 191 1.20 -17.40 2.61
CA GLY A 191 0.46 -16.14 2.57
C GLY A 191 -0.87 -16.24 3.31
N PRO A 192 -1.72 -15.21 3.27
CA PRO A 192 -2.98 -15.17 4.00
C PRO A 192 -3.91 -16.34 3.72
N PHE A 193 -4.04 -16.73 2.46
CA PHE A 193 -4.90 -17.85 2.06
C PHE A 193 -4.50 -19.17 2.74
N TYR A 194 -3.20 -19.39 3.01
CA TYR A 194 -2.75 -20.60 3.70
C TYR A 194 -2.93 -20.53 5.21
N TYR A 195 -2.64 -19.41 5.87
CA TYR A 195 -2.92 -19.34 7.31
C TYR A 195 -4.42 -19.22 7.62
N ILE A 196 -5.24 -18.71 6.69
CA ILE A 196 -6.69 -18.79 6.80
C ILE A 196 -7.14 -20.25 6.73
N GLU A 197 -6.76 -20.99 5.68
CA GLU A 197 -7.21 -22.36 5.48
C GLU A 197 -6.64 -23.33 6.53
N ASN A 198 -5.34 -23.23 6.84
CA ASN A 198 -4.64 -24.15 7.74
C ASN A 198 -4.68 -23.72 9.22
N GLY A 199 -4.77 -22.43 9.49
CA GLY A 199 -4.78 -21.89 10.85
C GLY A 199 -6.18 -21.75 11.43
N MET A 200 -7.15 -21.22 10.65
CA MET A 200 -8.54 -21.09 11.09
C MET A 200 -9.37 -22.35 10.77
N GLY A 201 -8.92 -23.17 9.83
CA GLY A 201 -9.56 -24.39 9.41
C GLY A 201 -10.30 -24.29 8.06
N LYS A 202 -10.57 -25.45 7.46
CA LYS A 202 -11.14 -25.57 6.10
C LYS A 202 -12.47 -24.85 5.89
N LYS A 203 -13.26 -24.63 6.96
CA LYS A 203 -14.53 -23.87 6.90
C LYS A 203 -14.32 -22.41 6.45
N TRP A 204 -13.14 -21.85 6.70
CA TRP A 204 -12.80 -20.46 6.37
C TRP A 204 -12.10 -20.30 5.02
N LYS A 205 -11.96 -21.39 4.26
CA LYS A 205 -11.30 -21.39 2.93
C LYS A 205 -11.86 -20.31 2.00
N PHE A 206 -13.16 -19.98 2.11
CA PHE A 206 -13.79 -18.94 1.29
C PHE A 206 -13.12 -17.57 1.47
N LEU A 207 -12.68 -17.21 2.69
CA LEU A 207 -11.92 -15.98 2.93
C LEU A 207 -10.55 -16.02 2.24
N GLY A 208 -9.89 -17.17 2.22
CA GLY A 208 -8.64 -17.36 1.49
C GLY A 208 -8.82 -17.19 -0.03
N VAL A 209 -9.91 -17.73 -0.58
CA VAL A 209 -10.27 -17.56 -1.99
C VAL A 209 -10.58 -16.09 -2.30
N MET A 210 -11.38 -15.42 -1.45
CA MET A 210 -11.66 -13.98 -1.60
C MET A 210 -10.35 -13.16 -1.62
N PHE A 211 -9.47 -13.38 -0.65
CA PHE A 211 -8.17 -12.74 -0.62
C PHE A 211 -7.39 -12.94 -1.93
N ALA A 212 -7.32 -14.19 -2.40
CA ALA A 212 -6.55 -14.51 -3.59
C ALA A 212 -7.14 -13.90 -4.88
N ILE A 213 -8.47 -13.78 -4.99
CA ILE A 213 -9.13 -13.09 -6.12
C ILE A 213 -8.76 -11.61 -6.11
N PHE A 214 -8.90 -10.94 -4.95
CA PHE A 214 -8.58 -9.53 -4.84
C PHE A 214 -7.07 -9.26 -5.03
N GLY A 215 -6.20 -10.12 -4.48
CA GLY A 215 -4.76 -10.01 -4.66
C GLY A 215 -4.32 -10.19 -6.11
N LEU A 216 -4.94 -11.11 -6.85
CA LEU A 216 -4.72 -11.28 -8.28
C LEU A 216 -5.16 -10.03 -9.06
N GLY A 217 -6.34 -9.47 -8.74
CA GLY A 217 -6.86 -8.26 -9.36
C GLY A 217 -6.00 -7.02 -9.06
N ALA A 218 -5.60 -6.83 -7.80
CA ALA A 218 -4.73 -5.73 -7.39
C ALA A 218 -3.36 -5.78 -8.10
N GLY A 219 -2.77 -6.97 -8.26
CA GLY A 219 -1.51 -7.13 -8.97
C GLY A 219 -1.63 -6.86 -10.46
N LEU A 220 -2.63 -7.45 -11.13
CA LEU A 220 -2.74 -7.41 -12.58
C LEU A 220 -3.30 -6.09 -13.13
N LEU A 221 -4.28 -5.50 -12.46
CA LEU A 221 -5.02 -4.33 -12.96
C LEU A 221 -4.64 -3.02 -12.25
N GLY A 222 -3.86 -3.09 -11.17
CA GLY A 222 -3.71 -1.96 -10.32
C GLY A 222 -2.31 -1.65 -9.84
N ILE A 223 -2.15 -1.74 -8.52
CA ILE A 223 -0.94 -1.32 -7.80
C ILE A 223 0.33 -2.03 -8.29
N GLY A 224 0.19 -3.24 -8.85
CA GLY A 224 1.34 -4.02 -9.33
C GLY A 224 1.77 -3.68 -10.76
N THR A 225 0.93 -3.11 -11.60
CA THR A 225 1.22 -2.91 -13.03
C THR A 225 0.92 -1.50 -13.49
N ILE A 226 -0.33 -1.21 -13.80
CA ILE A 226 -0.77 -0.01 -14.53
C ILE A 226 -0.38 1.27 -13.79
N THR A 227 -0.61 1.33 -12.49
CA THR A 227 -0.30 2.53 -11.68
C THR A 227 1.20 2.80 -11.63
N GLN A 228 2.02 1.75 -11.54
CA GLN A 228 3.47 1.90 -11.45
C GLN A 228 4.08 2.28 -12.80
N VAL A 229 3.73 1.57 -13.87
CA VAL A 229 4.30 1.87 -15.18
C VAL A 229 3.84 3.23 -15.69
N ASN A 230 2.60 3.62 -15.41
CA ASN A 230 2.10 4.97 -15.69
C ASN A 230 2.89 6.02 -14.89
N GLY A 231 3.14 5.78 -13.59
CA GLY A 231 3.99 6.64 -12.77
C GLY A 231 5.41 6.80 -13.33
N ILE A 232 6.03 5.72 -13.82
CA ILE A 232 7.35 5.77 -14.46
C ILE A 232 7.31 6.62 -15.73
N THR A 233 6.39 6.30 -16.66
CA THR A 233 6.34 6.97 -17.95
C THR A 233 5.98 8.44 -17.82
N THR A 234 5.09 8.79 -16.89
CA THR A 234 4.76 10.19 -16.57
C THR A 234 5.97 10.94 -15.99
N ALA A 235 6.74 10.32 -15.09
CA ALA A 235 7.93 10.96 -14.54
C ALA A 235 9.01 11.20 -15.61
N VAL A 236 9.20 10.24 -16.51
CA VAL A 236 10.13 10.37 -17.65
C VAL A 236 9.65 11.44 -18.62
N GLU A 237 8.34 11.45 -18.95
CA GLU A 237 7.74 12.47 -19.82
C GLU A 237 7.91 13.88 -19.23
N ASN A 238 7.56 14.07 -17.95
CA ASN A 238 7.68 15.36 -17.29
C ASN A 238 9.11 15.89 -17.24
N PHE A 239 10.11 15.01 -17.23
CA PHE A 239 11.52 15.40 -17.24
C PHE A 239 12.06 15.67 -18.65
N PHE A 240 11.81 14.77 -19.63
CA PHE A 240 12.40 14.85 -20.96
C PHE A 240 11.56 15.61 -21.97
N ASP A 241 10.24 15.67 -21.80
CA ASP A 241 9.30 16.35 -22.69
C ASP A 241 8.17 17.07 -21.92
N PRO A 242 8.51 18.01 -21.00
CA PRO A 242 7.52 18.67 -20.13
C PRO A 242 6.46 19.46 -20.91
N ALA A 243 6.79 19.91 -22.11
CA ALA A 243 5.87 20.62 -23.01
C ALA A 243 5.00 19.67 -23.85
N LYS A 244 5.23 18.34 -23.78
CA LYS A 244 4.57 17.31 -24.59
C LYS A 244 4.64 17.63 -26.10
N ALA A 245 5.79 18.14 -26.55
CA ALA A 245 5.99 18.60 -27.92
C ALA A 245 6.24 17.45 -28.90
N HIS A 246 6.77 16.32 -28.44
CA HIS A 246 7.19 15.19 -29.28
C HIS A 246 6.16 14.06 -29.25
N ILE A 247 4.99 14.28 -29.84
CA ILE A 247 3.90 13.30 -29.90
C ILE A 247 4.27 12.15 -30.84
N ALA A 248 4.14 10.91 -30.34
CA ALA A 248 4.32 9.69 -31.13
C ALA A 248 3.04 9.29 -31.86
N PHE A 249 1.92 9.27 -31.14
CA PHE A 249 0.59 8.95 -31.67
C PHE A 249 -0.53 9.41 -30.73
N ASN A 250 -1.77 9.38 -31.24
CA ASN A 250 -2.97 9.72 -30.48
C ASN A 250 -3.90 8.51 -30.41
N ILE A 251 -4.55 8.31 -29.25
CA ILE A 251 -5.64 7.35 -29.07
C ILE A 251 -6.85 8.13 -28.52
N GLY A 252 -7.87 8.33 -29.38
CA GLY A 252 -9.00 9.18 -29.05
C GLY A 252 -8.57 10.63 -28.78
N GLU A 253 -8.86 11.16 -27.61
CA GLU A 253 -8.50 12.50 -27.16
C GLU A 253 -7.12 12.58 -26.50
N TYR A 254 -6.47 11.45 -26.26
CA TYR A 254 -5.19 11.38 -25.55
C TYR A 254 -4.00 11.34 -26.51
N SER A 255 -3.02 12.19 -26.26
CA SER A 255 -1.75 12.26 -27.01
C SER A 255 -0.64 11.61 -26.19
N TYR A 256 0.14 10.73 -26.82
CA TYR A 256 1.24 10.03 -26.20
C TYR A 256 2.57 10.46 -26.82
N SER A 257 3.50 10.92 -25.96
CA SER A 257 4.82 11.34 -26.40
C SER A 257 5.76 10.16 -26.65
N TRP A 258 6.82 10.38 -27.41
CA TRP A 258 7.89 9.40 -27.57
C TRP A 258 8.55 9.03 -26.23
N ALA A 259 8.61 9.94 -25.27
CA ALA A 259 9.12 9.66 -23.93
C ALA A 259 8.30 8.56 -23.23
N VAL A 260 6.96 8.60 -23.32
CA VAL A 260 6.06 7.57 -22.78
C VAL A 260 6.27 6.23 -23.48
N VAL A 261 6.34 6.23 -24.83
CA VAL A 261 6.48 4.99 -25.62
C VAL A 261 7.80 4.29 -25.33
N ILE A 262 8.91 5.04 -25.40
CA ILE A 262 10.26 4.47 -25.22
C ILE A 262 10.45 3.99 -23.78
N SER A 263 10.06 4.79 -22.79
CA SER A 263 10.18 4.38 -21.39
C SER A 263 9.28 3.20 -21.04
N GLY A 264 8.05 3.14 -21.56
CA GLY A 264 7.14 2.01 -21.38
C GLY A 264 7.69 0.71 -21.97
N LEU A 265 8.25 0.76 -23.19
CA LEU A 265 8.89 -0.39 -23.83
C LEU A 265 10.13 -0.86 -23.06
N LEU A 266 10.99 0.08 -22.62
CA LEU A 266 12.20 -0.24 -21.86
C LEU A 266 11.86 -0.90 -20.53
N VAL A 267 10.90 -0.34 -19.79
CA VAL A 267 10.44 -0.90 -18.52
C VAL A 267 9.86 -2.28 -18.72
N THR A 268 9.01 -2.47 -19.75
CA THR A 268 8.42 -3.78 -20.06
C THR A 268 9.49 -4.82 -20.36
N LEU A 269 10.52 -4.46 -21.14
CA LEU A 269 11.65 -5.36 -21.42
C LEU A 269 12.40 -5.73 -20.14
N CYS A 270 12.72 -4.76 -19.28
CA CYS A 270 13.38 -5.01 -18.00
C CYS A 270 12.55 -5.90 -17.07
N VAL A 271 11.24 -5.64 -16.97
CA VAL A 271 10.30 -6.47 -16.20
C VAL A 271 10.28 -7.90 -16.74
N ALA A 272 10.15 -8.09 -18.05
CA ALA A 272 10.12 -9.42 -18.67
C ALA A 272 11.40 -10.22 -18.36
N LEU A 273 12.57 -9.59 -18.46
CA LEU A 273 13.85 -10.22 -18.16
C LEU A 273 13.95 -10.72 -16.70
N VAL A 274 13.28 -10.05 -15.76
CA VAL A 274 13.32 -10.45 -14.34
C VAL A 274 12.21 -11.45 -14.02
N VAL A 275 10.97 -11.14 -14.36
CA VAL A 275 9.75 -11.90 -14.01
C VAL A 275 9.80 -13.34 -14.56
N ILE A 276 10.28 -13.56 -15.78
CA ILE A 276 10.43 -14.91 -16.35
C ILE A 276 11.30 -15.83 -15.47
N GLY A 277 12.24 -15.26 -14.71
CA GLY A 277 13.10 -16.02 -13.79
C GLY A 277 12.47 -16.35 -12.43
N GLY A 278 11.25 -15.88 -12.15
CA GLY A 278 10.49 -16.13 -10.92
C GLY A 278 11.15 -15.57 -9.66
N ILE A 279 10.66 -16.03 -8.48
CA ILE A 279 11.03 -15.45 -7.16
C ILE A 279 12.54 -15.33 -6.93
N LYS A 280 13.33 -16.29 -7.35
CA LYS A 280 14.79 -16.24 -7.13
C LYS A 280 15.43 -15.06 -7.86
N ARG A 281 15.02 -14.80 -9.11
CA ARG A 281 15.54 -13.65 -9.88
C ARG A 281 14.98 -12.34 -9.35
N ILE A 282 13.69 -12.30 -9.04
CA ILE A 282 13.05 -11.12 -8.41
C ILE A 282 13.77 -10.77 -7.11
N SER A 283 14.00 -11.75 -6.22
CA SER A 283 14.70 -11.54 -4.96
C SER A 283 16.14 -11.06 -5.15
N ASN A 284 16.89 -11.64 -6.09
CA ASN A 284 18.27 -11.22 -6.36
C ASN A 284 18.35 -9.77 -6.87
N VAL A 285 17.44 -9.38 -7.75
CA VAL A 285 17.35 -8.01 -8.26
C VAL A 285 16.92 -7.05 -7.15
N SER A 286 15.92 -7.43 -6.35
CA SER A 286 15.42 -6.62 -5.23
C SER A 286 16.47 -6.39 -4.14
N GLN A 287 17.31 -7.40 -3.84
CA GLN A 287 18.41 -7.27 -2.85
C GLN A 287 19.46 -6.21 -3.23
N VAL A 288 19.58 -5.90 -4.52
CA VAL A 288 20.52 -4.87 -5.01
C VAL A 288 19.80 -3.52 -5.16
N ILE A 289 18.67 -3.51 -5.86
CA ILE A 289 17.99 -2.26 -6.22
C ILE A 289 17.33 -1.60 -5.01
N VAL A 290 16.66 -2.38 -4.12
CA VAL A 290 15.91 -1.80 -3.01
C VAL A 290 16.79 -1.03 -2.01
N PRO A 291 17.91 -1.58 -1.51
CA PRO A 291 18.81 -0.80 -0.66
C PRO A 291 19.38 0.41 -1.38
N PHE A 292 19.78 0.25 -2.66
CA PHE A 292 20.34 1.34 -3.46
C PHE A 292 19.34 2.50 -3.60
N MET A 293 18.11 2.22 -4.04
CA MET A 293 17.11 3.26 -4.25
C MET A 293 16.69 3.94 -2.94
N ALA A 294 16.55 3.17 -1.84
CA ALA A 294 16.18 3.71 -0.54
C ALA A 294 17.27 4.64 0.00
N VAL A 295 18.53 4.22 -0.08
CA VAL A 295 19.68 5.04 0.36
C VAL A 295 19.79 6.30 -0.50
N LEU A 296 19.68 6.17 -1.82
CA LEU A 296 19.71 7.31 -2.74
C LEU A 296 18.66 8.36 -2.37
N TYR A 297 17.41 7.91 -2.21
CA TYR A 297 16.29 8.78 -1.85
C TYR A 297 16.49 9.47 -0.49
N VAL A 298 16.90 8.69 0.52
CA VAL A 298 17.13 9.20 1.88
C VAL A 298 18.27 10.22 1.89
N ILE A 299 19.36 10.00 1.16
CA ILE A 299 20.46 10.96 1.06
C ILE A 299 19.95 12.31 0.55
N PHE A 300 19.23 12.35 -0.57
CA PHE A 300 18.70 13.60 -1.11
C PHE A 300 17.67 14.25 -0.19
N ALA A 301 16.77 13.48 0.41
CA ALA A 301 15.85 14.01 1.38
C ALA A 301 16.55 14.60 2.62
N VAL A 302 17.59 13.94 3.14
CA VAL A 302 18.40 14.46 4.25
C VAL A 302 19.13 15.75 3.87
N ILE A 303 19.63 15.86 2.64
CA ILE A 303 20.25 17.10 2.13
C ILE A 303 19.21 18.23 2.11
N ILE A 304 17.98 17.96 1.62
CA ILE A 304 16.88 18.95 1.63
C ILE A 304 16.56 19.39 3.06
N LEU A 305 16.38 18.43 3.98
CA LEU A 305 16.08 18.73 5.37
C LEU A 305 17.22 19.49 6.05
N GLY A 306 18.46 19.11 5.80
CA GLY A 306 19.65 19.79 6.31
C GLY A 306 19.77 21.24 5.82
N ALA A 307 19.55 21.47 4.52
CA ALA A 307 19.53 22.81 3.93
C ALA A 307 18.39 23.71 4.47
N ASN A 308 17.31 23.10 4.96
CA ASN A 308 16.16 23.79 5.50
C ASN A 308 15.93 23.51 6.99
N ILE A 309 16.98 23.20 7.75
CA ILE A 309 16.90 22.74 9.14
C ILE A 309 16.11 23.69 10.05
N THR A 310 16.19 24.98 9.82
CA THR A 310 15.46 26.00 10.58
C THR A 310 13.94 25.96 10.38
N LYS A 311 13.46 25.39 9.28
CA LYS A 311 12.04 25.24 8.97
C LYS A 311 11.44 23.94 9.54
N ILE A 312 12.27 22.97 9.92
CA ILE A 312 11.81 21.65 10.40
C ILE A 312 10.89 21.76 11.63
N PRO A 313 11.21 22.55 12.69
CA PRO A 313 10.32 22.68 13.84
C PRO A 313 8.95 23.23 13.47
N ALA A 314 8.90 24.23 12.57
CA ALA A 314 7.65 24.79 12.08
C ALA A 314 6.82 23.79 11.28
N ALA A 315 7.46 22.95 10.45
CA ALA A 315 6.80 21.89 9.72
C ALA A 315 6.17 20.84 10.66
N PHE A 316 6.88 20.43 11.72
CA PHE A 316 6.32 19.52 12.73
C PHE A 316 5.12 20.14 13.44
N VAL A 317 5.19 21.42 13.82
CA VAL A 317 4.04 22.14 14.42
C VAL A 317 2.85 22.14 13.45
N GLU A 318 3.08 22.45 12.18
CA GLU A 318 2.03 22.47 11.14
C GLU A 318 1.37 21.09 10.95
N ILE A 319 2.16 20.01 10.98
CA ILE A 319 1.67 18.63 10.93
C ILE A 319 0.78 18.33 12.14
N ILE A 320 1.22 18.65 13.36
CA ILE A 320 0.45 18.41 14.59
C ILE A 320 -0.83 19.25 14.63
N GLU A 321 -0.74 20.55 14.32
CA GLU A 321 -1.89 21.44 14.27
C GLU A 321 -2.94 20.96 13.25
N GLY A 322 -2.50 20.49 12.07
CA GLY A 322 -3.37 19.91 11.06
C GLY A 322 -4.00 18.58 11.49
N ALA A 323 -3.26 17.74 12.20
CA ALA A 323 -3.73 16.43 12.66
C ALA A 323 -4.87 16.54 13.69
N PHE A 324 -4.84 17.57 14.54
CA PHE A 324 -5.82 17.79 15.60
C PHE A 324 -6.80 18.94 15.29
N GLY A 325 -6.81 19.44 14.05
CA GLY A 325 -7.75 20.46 13.60
C GLY A 325 -7.58 21.83 14.27
N ILE A 326 -6.42 22.10 14.87
CA ILE A 326 -6.10 23.40 15.47
C ILE A 326 -6.08 24.49 14.39
N LYS A 327 -5.53 24.14 13.22
CA LYS A 327 -5.70 24.90 11.98
C LYS A 327 -6.51 24.04 10.99
N PRO A 328 -7.84 24.20 10.92
CA PRO A 328 -8.66 23.38 10.04
C PRO A 328 -8.28 23.57 8.56
N PHE A 329 -8.09 22.45 7.86
CA PHE A 329 -7.78 22.46 6.43
C PHE A 329 -9.07 22.55 5.60
N ALA A 330 -10.10 21.74 5.96
CA ALA A 330 -11.41 21.76 5.30
C ALA A 330 -12.51 21.21 6.22
N GLY A 331 -13.76 21.63 6.03
CA GLY A 331 -14.91 21.05 6.73
C GLY A 331 -15.02 21.34 8.23
N GLY A 332 -14.37 22.41 8.72
CA GLY A 332 -14.29 22.73 10.14
C GLY A 332 -13.36 21.79 10.93
N VAL A 333 -13.31 21.94 12.26
CA VAL A 333 -12.34 21.20 13.11
C VAL A 333 -12.49 19.68 12.98
N LEU A 334 -13.69 19.15 13.23
CA LEU A 334 -13.94 17.70 13.17
C LEU A 334 -13.80 17.14 11.75
N GLY A 335 -14.29 17.87 10.74
CA GLY A 335 -14.16 17.49 9.34
C GLY A 335 -12.69 17.41 8.91
N SER A 336 -11.87 18.38 9.33
CA SER A 336 -10.44 18.41 9.04
C SER A 336 -9.69 17.24 9.69
N ILE A 337 -9.97 16.91 10.95
CA ILE A 337 -9.37 15.75 11.64
C ILE A 337 -9.73 14.44 10.92
N LEU A 338 -11.01 14.24 10.61
CA LEU A 338 -11.48 13.03 9.94
C LEU A 338 -10.88 12.88 8.53
N LEU A 339 -10.79 13.99 7.79
CA LEU A 339 -10.19 13.98 6.45
C LEU A 339 -8.70 13.69 6.50
N ALA A 340 -7.94 14.35 7.40
CA ALA A 340 -6.52 14.08 7.60
C ALA A 340 -6.27 12.63 8.00
N MET A 341 -7.08 12.11 8.93
CA MET A 341 -7.02 10.72 9.38
C MET A 341 -7.32 9.74 8.22
N GLN A 342 -8.40 9.93 7.50
CA GLN A 342 -8.81 9.06 6.39
C GLN A 342 -7.75 9.04 5.29
N LYS A 343 -7.32 10.22 4.82
CA LYS A 343 -6.34 10.32 3.73
C LYS A 343 -4.96 9.85 4.16
N GLY A 344 -4.54 10.19 5.38
CA GLY A 344 -3.25 9.74 5.93
C GLY A 344 -3.18 8.23 6.11
N ILE A 345 -4.18 7.62 6.75
CA ILE A 345 -4.19 6.17 7.01
C ILE A 345 -4.31 5.39 5.69
N ALA A 346 -5.25 5.76 4.81
CA ALA A 346 -5.45 5.06 3.55
C ALA A 346 -4.18 5.07 2.68
N ARG A 347 -3.53 6.23 2.52
CA ARG A 347 -2.30 6.32 1.71
C ARG A 347 -1.07 5.76 2.43
N GLY A 348 -1.03 5.78 3.77
CA GLY A 348 -0.02 5.07 4.55
C GLY A 348 -0.09 3.57 4.35
N ILE A 349 -1.29 2.99 4.40
CA ILE A 349 -1.52 1.55 4.16
C ILE A 349 -1.25 1.19 2.70
N PHE A 350 -1.63 2.04 1.76
CA PHE A 350 -1.30 1.85 0.34
C PHE A 350 0.23 1.76 0.12
N SER A 351 1.03 2.53 0.87
CA SER A 351 2.49 2.51 0.80
C SER A 351 3.06 1.26 1.47
N ASN A 352 2.78 1.04 2.77
CA ASN A 352 3.43 0.00 3.56
C ASN A 352 2.75 -1.38 3.53
N GLU A 353 1.57 -1.47 2.92
CA GLU A 353 0.78 -2.71 2.77
C GLU A 353 0.46 -3.43 4.09
N VAL A 354 0.45 -2.71 5.21
CA VAL A 354 0.13 -3.31 6.51
C VAL A 354 -1.35 -3.63 6.62
N GLY A 355 -1.65 -4.85 7.04
CA GLY A 355 -3.03 -5.32 7.15
C GLY A 355 -3.64 -5.76 5.82
N LEU A 356 -2.98 -5.51 4.69
CA LEU A 356 -3.42 -5.99 3.38
C LEU A 356 -3.13 -7.47 3.16
N GLY A 357 -2.07 -8.01 3.80
CA GLY A 357 -1.71 -9.42 3.67
C GLY A 357 -0.84 -9.77 2.46
N SER A 358 -0.33 -8.80 1.70
CA SER A 358 0.52 -9.02 0.53
C SER A 358 1.95 -9.43 0.90
N ALA A 359 2.64 -8.66 1.75
CA ALA A 359 4.01 -8.93 2.18
C ALA A 359 4.24 -10.32 2.84
N PRO A 360 3.30 -10.91 3.60
CA PRO A 360 3.39 -12.28 4.08
C PRO A 360 3.67 -13.32 3.00
N ILE A 361 3.25 -13.08 1.75
CA ILE A 361 3.49 -13.98 0.62
C ILE A 361 5.00 -14.12 0.34
N ALA A 362 5.73 -13.00 0.34
CA ALA A 362 7.20 -13.03 0.19
C ALA A 362 7.88 -13.58 1.46
N ALA A 363 7.40 -13.20 2.65
CA ALA A 363 7.97 -13.64 3.92
C ALA A 363 7.92 -15.18 4.09
N ALA A 364 6.89 -15.83 3.55
CA ALA A 364 6.77 -17.28 3.59
C ALA A 364 7.91 -18.01 2.83
N ALA A 365 8.47 -17.39 1.78
CA ALA A 365 9.56 -17.98 0.99
C ALA A 365 10.93 -17.90 1.68
N ALA A 366 11.05 -17.24 2.82
CA ALA A 366 12.31 -17.06 3.53
C ALA A 366 12.87 -18.37 4.10
N LYS A 367 14.18 -18.56 3.96
CA LYS A 367 14.94 -19.59 4.68
C LYS A 367 15.19 -19.10 6.10
N VAL A 368 14.39 -19.58 7.03
CA VAL A 368 14.45 -19.17 8.43
C VAL A 368 14.02 -20.32 9.34
N ASP A 369 14.65 -20.42 10.50
CA ASP A 369 14.40 -21.48 11.47
C ASP A 369 13.16 -21.23 12.34
N SER A 370 12.78 -19.95 12.53
CA SER A 370 11.66 -19.58 13.38
C SER A 370 10.71 -18.61 12.68
N PRO A 371 9.38 -18.87 12.74
CA PRO A 371 8.37 -17.91 12.27
C PRO A 371 8.47 -16.54 12.93
N ALA A 372 8.77 -16.49 14.24
CA ALA A 372 8.91 -15.25 14.97
C ALA A 372 10.13 -14.44 14.54
N LYS A 373 11.25 -15.09 14.17
CA LYS A 373 12.44 -14.42 13.60
C LYS A 373 12.09 -13.74 12.27
N GLN A 374 11.37 -14.43 11.38
CA GLN A 374 10.93 -13.82 10.12
C GLN A 374 9.95 -12.67 10.35
N GLY A 375 9.03 -12.80 11.31
CA GLY A 375 8.15 -11.71 11.70
C GLY A 375 8.93 -10.47 12.14
N LEU A 376 9.97 -10.63 12.98
CA LEU A 376 10.86 -9.54 13.41
C LEU A 376 11.56 -8.86 12.24
N ILE A 377 12.13 -9.63 11.32
CA ILE A 377 12.79 -9.10 10.12
C ILE A 377 11.77 -8.32 9.28
N SER A 378 10.62 -8.90 8.99
CA SER A 378 9.62 -8.30 8.10
C SER A 378 8.98 -7.03 8.67
N MET A 379 8.83 -6.91 10.01
CA MET A 379 8.24 -5.69 10.60
C MET A 379 9.10 -4.45 10.39
N THR A 380 10.41 -4.59 10.15
CA THR A 380 11.30 -3.47 9.84
C THR A 380 10.94 -2.80 8.52
N GLY A 381 10.30 -3.54 7.61
CA GLY A 381 9.82 -3.01 6.33
C GLY A 381 8.87 -1.82 6.52
N THR A 382 7.92 -1.90 7.46
CA THR A 382 7.00 -0.79 7.77
C THR A 382 7.73 0.44 8.32
N VAL A 383 8.78 0.22 9.13
CA VAL A 383 9.61 1.30 9.66
C VAL A 383 10.39 1.99 8.53
N ILE A 384 11.03 1.21 7.65
CA ILE A 384 11.80 1.74 6.52
C ILE A 384 10.88 2.49 5.55
N ASP A 385 9.77 1.87 5.15
CA ASP A 385 8.83 2.43 4.19
C ASP A 385 8.20 3.73 4.69
N THR A 386 7.52 3.68 5.83
CA THR A 386 6.66 4.80 6.25
C THR A 386 7.33 5.72 7.26
N LEU A 387 7.95 5.16 8.33
CA LEU A 387 8.56 6.02 9.36
C LEU A 387 9.85 6.68 8.88
N ILE A 388 10.49 6.15 7.82
CA ILE A 388 11.66 6.80 7.21
C ILE A 388 11.27 7.43 5.88
N ILE A 389 10.98 6.66 4.82
CA ILE A 389 10.84 7.19 3.45
C ILE A 389 9.62 8.12 3.31
N CYS A 390 8.41 7.71 3.73
CA CYS A 390 7.24 8.60 3.64
C CYS A 390 7.39 9.85 4.53
N THR A 391 8.07 9.72 5.69
CA THR A 391 8.36 10.88 6.55
C THR A 391 9.28 11.87 5.85
N MET A 392 10.33 11.41 5.17
CA MET A 392 11.22 12.27 4.39
C MET A 392 10.46 13.02 3.30
N THR A 393 9.61 12.31 2.54
CA THR A 393 8.75 12.92 1.52
C THR A 393 7.81 13.96 2.12
N GLY A 394 7.08 13.57 3.16
CA GLY A 394 6.07 14.44 3.77
C GLY A 394 6.66 15.69 4.41
N LEU A 395 7.77 15.55 5.14
CA LEU A 395 8.49 16.71 5.70
C LEU A 395 8.99 17.63 4.59
N THR A 396 9.55 17.10 3.50
CA THR A 396 10.02 17.90 2.36
C THR A 396 8.86 18.71 1.75
N ILE A 397 7.68 18.09 1.57
CA ILE A 397 6.49 18.74 1.03
C ILE A 397 5.98 19.85 1.97
N VAL A 398 5.91 19.57 3.28
CA VAL A 398 5.39 20.52 4.27
C VAL A 398 6.32 21.72 4.44
N LEU A 399 7.63 21.46 4.63
CA LEU A 399 8.61 22.55 4.87
C LEU A 399 8.81 23.49 3.67
N THR A 400 8.57 23.00 2.43
CA THR A 400 8.62 23.81 1.21
C THR A 400 7.30 24.49 0.89
N GLY A 401 6.21 24.09 1.53
CA GLY A 401 4.87 24.58 1.25
C GLY A 401 4.30 24.11 -0.09
N ALA A 402 4.88 23.09 -0.72
CA ALA A 402 4.50 22.61 -2.04
C ALA A 402 3.01 22.22 -2.16
N TYR A 403 2.43 21.70 -1.09
CA TYR A 403 1.01 21.31 -1.06
C TYR A 403 0.02 22.49 -1.11
N LYS A 404 0.51 23.76 -0.95
CA LYS A 404 -0.29 24.98 -1.03
C LYS A 404 -0.33 25.56 -2.45
N VAL A 405 0.47 25.03 -3.35
CA VAL A 405 0.58 25.55 -4.72
C VAL A 405 -0.57 25.00 -5.56
N GLU A 406 -1.43 25.88 -6.04
CA GLU A 406 -2.58 25.52 -6.86
C GLU A 406 -2.15 24.87 -8.19
N GLY A 407 -2.90 23.88 -8.61
CA GLY A 407 -2.66 23.17 -9.88
C GLY A 407 -1.56 22.09 -9.83
N LEU A 408 -0.87 21.88 -8.69
CA LEU A 408 0.04 20.78 -8.52
C LEU A 408 -0.67 19.57 -7.92
N GLU A 409 -0.45 18.39 -8.51
CA GLU A 409 -1.00 17.12 -8.05
C GLU A 409 0.03 15.98 -8.11
N GLY A 410 -0.10 15.01 -7.21
CA GLY A 410 0.69 13.78 -7.24
C GLY A 410 2.20 14.01 -7.27
N ALA A 411 2.87 13.50 -8.29
CA ALA A 411 4.34 13.61 -8.44
C ALA A 411 4.84 15.05 -8.57
N SER A 412 4.06 15.95 -9.19
CA SER A 412 4.45 17.34 -9.42
C SER A 412 4.60 18.11 -8.12
N VAL A 413 3.84 17.77 -7.07
CA VAL A 413 3.98 18.35 -5.73
C VAL A 413 5.34 18.00 -5.13
N THR A 414 5.73 16.74 -5.22
CA THR A 414 7.03 16.28 -4.69
C THR A 414 8.18 16.85 -5.52
N ASP A 415 8.01 16.95 -6.84
CA ASP A 415 9.00 17.56 -7.73
C ASP A 415 9.23 19.03 -7.38
N TYR A 416 8.16 19.81 -7.24
CA TYR A 416 8.23 21.19 -6.76
C TYR A 416 8.94 21.29 -5.40
N ALA A 417 8.61 20.37 -4.46
CA ALA A 417 9.24 20.34 -3.15
C ALA A 417 10.74 20.05 -3.22
N PHE A 418 11.18 19.14 -4.08
CA PHE A 418 12.60 18.83 -4.29
C PHE A 418 13.34 19.99 -4.94
N GLN A 419 12.79 20.61 -5.98
CA GLN A 419 13.40 21.77 -6.64
C GLN A 419 13.57 22.94 -5.66
N ASN A 420 12.53 23.27 -4.90
CA ASN A 420 12.61 24.37 -3.94
C ASN A 420 13.44 24.04 -2.69
N GLY A 421 13.50 22.77 -2.32
CA GLY A 421 14.33 22.30 -1.22
C GLY A 421 15.85 22.29 -1.55
N LEU A 422 16.18 22.10 -2.83
CA LEU A 422 17.56 22.02 -3.36
C LEU A 422 17.91 23.22 -4.28
N HIS A 423 17.36 24.39 -3.97
CA HIS A 423 17.49 25.61 -4.78
C HIS A 423 18.95 26.05 -5.06
N PHE A 424 19.91 25.51 -4.33
CA PHE A 424 21.35 25.76 -4.52
C PHE A 424 21.98 24.82 -5.58
N LEU A 425 21.26 23.81 -6.07
CA LEU A 425 21.70 22.93 -7.14
C LEU A 425 21.28 23.45 -8.52
N PRO A 426 21.94 23.01 -9.61
CA PRO A 426 21.54 23.41 -10.95
C PRO A 426 20.07 23.08 -11.25
N ASN A 427 19.40 23.94 -12.02
CA ASN A 427 18.03 23.72 -12.46
C ASN A 427 17.85 22.37 -13.13
N GLY A 428 16.79 21.65 -12.75
CA GLY A 428 16.46 20.32 -13.26
C GLY A 428 17.19 19.16 -12.58
N PHE A 429 18.27 19.39 -11.81
CA PHE A 429 18.99 18.31 -11.15
C PHE A 429 18.13 17.62 -10.09
N ALA A 430 17.38 18.37 -9.29
CA ALA A 430 16.47 17.83 -8.30
C ALA A 430 15.36 16.96 -8.92
N SER A 431 14.78 17.45 -10.03
CA SER A 431 13.78 16.69 -10.81
C SER A 431 14.36 15.42 -11.43
N PHE A 432 15.61 15.48 -11.93
CA PHE A 432 16.31 14.30 -12.43
C PHE A 432 16.46 13.22 -11.35
N VAL A 433 16.92 13.61 -10.16
CA VAL A 433 17.08 12.69 -9.03
C VAL A 433 15.73 12.09 -8.63
N LEU A 434 14.69 12.91 -8.51
CA LEU A 434 13.35 12.43 -8.16
C LEU A 434 12.80 11.46 -9.21
N MET A 435 12.96 11.79 -10.50
CA MET A 435 12.57 10.91 -11.61
C MET A 435 13.26 9.54 -11.49
N ILE A 436 14.59 9.52 -11.30
CA ILE A 436 15.36 8.26 -11.14
C ILE A 436 14.86 7.46 -9.94
N CYS A 437 14.65 8.11 -8.79
CA CYS A 437 14.11 7.45 -7.60
C CYS A 437 12.73 6.84 -7.89
N LEU A 438 11.84 7.60 -8.52
CA LEU A 438 10.49 7.14 -8.84
C LEU A 438 10.51 5.97 -9.83
N VAL A 439 11.39 6.01 -10.83
CA VAL A 439 11.57 4.90 -11.80
C VAL A 439 12.00 3.63 -11.06
N PHE A 440 13.00 3.69 -10.18
CA PHE A 440 13.43 2.51 -9.42
C PHE A 440 12.35 2.02 -8.45
N PHE A 441 11.68 2.92 -7.72
CA PHE A 441 10.62 2.59 -6.78
C PHE A 441 9.48 1.86 -7.48
N ALA A 442 8.97 2.44 -8.57
CA ALA A 442 7.87 1.85 -9.31
C ALA A 442 8.27 0.56 -10.04
N PHE A 443 9.47 0.49 -10.62
CA PHE A 443 9.98 -0.72 -11.25
C PHE A 443 10.05 -1.90 -10.29
N THR A 444 10.60 -1.69 -9.09
CA THR A 444 10.67 -2.77 -8.09
C THR A 444 9.29 -3.19 -7.61
N THR A 445 8.33 -2.25 -7.51
CA THR A 445 6.95 -2.57 -7.13
C THR A 445 6.28 -3.49 -8.16
N ILE A 446 6.50 -3.28 -9.45
CA ILE A 446 6.03 -4.19 -10.49
C ILE A 446 6.56 -5.62 -10.27
N LEU A 447 7.84 -5.76 -9.93
CA LEU A 447 8.45 -7.08 -9.68
C LEU A 447 7.89 -7.78 -8.44
N GLY A 448 7.69 -7.04 -7.34
CA GLY A 448 7.17 -7.58 -6.09
C GLY A 448 5.71 -8.04 -6.22
N TRP A 449 4.88 -7.25 -6.89
CA TRP A 449 3.48 -7.56 -7.10
C TRP A 449 3.24 -8.66 -8.14
N ASP A 450 4.13 -8.84 -9.13
CA ASP A 450 4.10 -10.03 -9.99
C ASP A 450 4.15 -11.29 -9.15
N TYR A 451 5.12 -11.40 -8.24
CA TYR A 451 5.23 -12.56 -7.35
C TYR A 451 3.99 -12.76 -6.48
N TYR A 452 3.42 -11.68 -5.91
CA TYR A 452 2.24 -11.80 -5.07
C TYR A 452 1.03 -12.32 -5.83
N SER A 453 0.77 -11.75 -7.00
CA SER A 453 -0.37 -12.14 -7.83
C SER A 453 -0.20 -13.54 -8.43
N GLU A 454 1.04 -13.96 -8.79
CA GLU A 454 1.32 -15.34 -9.17
C GLU A 454 0.95 -16.33 -8.05
N ARG A 455 1.33 -16.04 -6.80
CA ARG A 455 0.99 -16.91 -5.66
C ARG A 455 -0.50 -16.95 -5.39
N CYS A 456 -1.21 -15.84 -5.58
CA CYS A 456 -2.67 -15.82 -5.51
C CYS A 456 -3.30 -16.71 -6.58
N LEU A 457 -2.85 -16.61 -7.83
CA LEU A 457 -3.34 -17.44 -8.93
C LEU A 457 -3.02 -18.92 -8.73
N GLU A 458 -1.84 -19.23 -8.24
CA GLU A 458 -1.43 -20.59 -7.94
C GLU A 458 -2.34 -21.23 -6.90
N TYR A 459 -2.67 -20.52 -5.82
CA TYR A 459 -3.62 -20.99 -4.82
C TYR A 459 -5.01 -21.24 -5.44
N LEU A 460 -5.52 -20.31 -6.25
CA LEU A 460 -6.84 -20.42 -6.91
C LEU A 460 -6.89 -21.61 -7.89
N THR A 461 -5.79 -21.94 -8.53
CA THR A 461 -5.72 -23.03 -9.52
C THR A 461 -5.26 -24.36 -8.94
N GLY A 462 -5.03 -24.43 -7.62
CA GLY A 462 -4.58 -25.65 -6.95
C GLY A 462 -3.18 -26.11 -7.38
N GLY A 463 -2.23 -25.17 -7.54
CA GLY A 463 -0.83 -25.47 -7.85
C GLY A 463 -0.50 -25.67 -9.33
N LYS A 464 -1.38 -25.31 -10.26
CA LYS A 464 -1.17 -25.52 -11.71
C LYS A 464 -0.14 -24.55 -12.31
N MET A 465 1.15 -24.87 -12.21
CA MET A 465 2.26 -24.05 -12.73
C MET A 465 2.18 -23.70 -14.21
N LYS A 466 1.48 -24.50 -15.04
CA LYS A 466 1.24 -24.13 -16.46
C LYS A 466 0.42 -22.83 -16.58
N VAL A 467 -0.59 -22.66 -15.71
CA VAL A 467 -1.44 -21.46 -15.68
C VAL A 467 -0.62 -20.26 -15.20
N VAL A 468 0.20 -20.43 -14.17
CA VAL A 468 1.11 -19.38 -13.67
C VAL A 468 2.07 -18.90 -14.77
N LYS A 469 2.64 -19.81 -15.57
CA LYS A 469 3.51 -19.44 -16.70
C LYS A 469 2.79 -18.60 -17.76
N VAL A 470 1.53 -18.94 -18.07
CA VAL A 470 0.71 -18.12 -19.00
C VAL A 470 0.42 -16.75 -18.39
N TYR A 471 0.12 -16.72 -17.08
CA TYR A 471 -0.14 -15.47 -16.37
C TYR A 471 1.04 -14.48 -16.43
N ARG A 472 2.29 -14.93 -16.33
CA ARG A 472 3.47 -14.06 -16.49
C ARG A 472 3.45 -13.27 -17.80
N TRP A 473 3.06 -13.92 -18.90
CA TRP A 473 2.94 -13.23 -20.18
C TRP A 473 1.80 -12.22 -20.20
N ILE A 474 0.66 -12.55 -19.56
CA ILE A 474 -0.46 -11.62 -19.41
C ILE A 474 -0.02 -10.42 -18.55
N TYR A 475 0.74 -10.65 -17.49
CA TYR A 475 1.28 -9.60 -16.62
C TYR A 475 2.24 -8.68 -17.38
N ILE A 476 3.18 -9.23 -18.15
CA ILE A 476 4.10 -8.46 -19.01
C ILE A 476 3.31 -7.63 -20.04
N LEU A 477 2.26 -8.20 -20.61
CA LEU A 477 1.38 -7.48 -21.55
C LEU A 477 0.63 -6.33 -20.83
N ALA A 478 0.18 -6.54 -19.60
CA ALA A 478 -0.46 -5.49 -18.81
C ALA A 478 0.52 -4.34 -18.50
N VAL A 479 1.79 -4.65 -18.22
CA VAL A 479 2.86 -3.63 -18.07
C VAL A 479 3.08 -2.86 -19.38
N LEU A 480 3.08 -3.55 -20.53
CA LEU A 480 3.25 -2.91 -21.84
C LEU A 480 2.11 -1.94 -22.19
N ILE A 481 0.87 -2.32 -21.85
CA ILE A 481 -0.33 -1.53 -22.17
C ILE A 481 -0.55 -0.41 -21.13
N GLY A 482 -0.08 -0.61 -19.90
CA GLY A 482 -0.31 0.28 -18.77
C GLY A 482 -0.04 1.77 -19.00
N PRO A 483 1.05 2.18 -19.70
CA PRO A 483 1.31 3.59 -20.02
C PRO A 483 0.20 4.28 -20.78
N PHE A 484 -0.59 3.52 -21.53
CA PHE A 484 -1.65 4.02 -22.41
C PHE A 484 -3.04 3.95 -21.77
N LEU A 485 -3.14 3.43 -20.54
CA LEU A 485 -4.39 3.34 -19.78
C LEU A 485 -4.46 4.48 -18.75
N THR A 486 -5.01 5.62 -19.17
CA THR A 486 -5.17 6.82 -18.33
C THR A 486 -6.54 6.90 -17.65
N VAL A 487 -7.33 5.83 -17.70
CA VAL A 487 -8.72 5.83 -17.24
C VAL A 487 -8.76 5.83 -15.69
N SER A 488 -9.31 6.87 -15.08
CA SER A 488 -9.47 7.00 -13.62
C SER A 488 -10.16 5.77 -12.99
N ALA A 489 -11.08 5.13 -13.72
CA ALA A 489 -11.74 3.91 -13.32
C ALA A 489 -10.77 2.77 -13.00
N VAL A 490 -9.65 2.65 -13.71
CA VAL A 490 -8.64 1.60 -13.48
C VAL A 490 -7.93 1.83 -12.14
N TRP A 491 -7.60 3.08 -11.84
CA TRP A 491 -6.99 3.46 -10.56
C TRP A 491 -7.93 3.18 -9.38
N THR A 492 -9.19 3.58 -9.53
CA THR A 492 -10.20 3.35 -8.49
C THR A 492 -10.47 1.86 -8.30
N LEU A 493 -10.52 1.08 -9.37
CA LEU A 493 -10.67 -0.37 -9.28
C LEU A 493 -9.48 -1.02 -8.56
N ALA A 494 -8.26 -0.54 -8.82
CA ALA A 494 -7.04 -0.98 -8.14
C ALA A 494 -7.11 -0.70 -6.64
N ASP A 495 -7.51 0.50 -6.25
CA ASP A 495 -7.70 0.90 -4.84
C ASP A 495 -8.76 0.02 -4.15
N ILE A 496 -9.88 -0.25 -4.81
CA ILE A 496 -10.94 -1.13 -4.31
C ILE A 496 -10.41 -2.55 -4.07
N MET A 497 -9.76 -3.16 -5.06
CA MET A 497 -9.22 -4.52 -4.95
C MET A 497 -8.20 -4.61 -3.81
N ASN A 498 -7.34 -3.61 -3.70
CA ASN A 498 -6.33 -3.53 -2.64
C ASN A 498 -6.98 -3.42 -1.25
N GLY A 499 -7.99 -2.57 -1.07
CA GLY A 499 -8.71 -2.44 0.19
C GLY A 499 -9.51 -3.68 0.59
N LEU A 500 -10.12 -4.37 -0.39
CA LEU A 500 -10.88 -5.59 -0.14
C LEU A 500 -10.01 -6.78 0.29
N MET A 501 -8.71 -6.80 -0.04
CA MET A 501 -7.76 -7.79 0.48
C MET A 501 -7.63 -7.70 2.00
N ALA A 502 -7.75 -6.50 2.58
CA ALA A 502 -7.55 -6.28 4.00
C ALA A 502 -8.59 -7.05 4.86
N LEU A 503 -9.84 -7.12 4.43
CA LEU A 503 -10.92 -7.70 5.24
C LEU A 503 -10.66 -9.16 5.64
N PRO A 504 -10.47 -10.12 4.71
CA PRO A 504 -10.20 -11.50 5.07
C PRO A 504 -8.90 -11.65 5.87
N ASN A 505 -7.89 -10.84 5.59
CA ASN A 505 -6.63 -10.86 6.32
C ASN A 505 -6.78 -10.40 7.77
N LEU A 506 -7.43 -9.26 8.02
CA LEU A 506 -7.62 -8.72 9.37
C LEU A 506 -8.48 -9.65 10.25
N ILE A 507 -9.51 -10.27 9.68
CA ILE A 507 -10.29 -11.30 10.37
C ILE A 507 -9.39 -12.44 10.82
N ALA A 508 -8.53 -12.94 9.94
CA ALA A 508 -7.61 -14.02 10.26
C ALA A 508 -6.56 -13.62 11.32
N LEU A 509 -6.02 -12.42 11.24
CA LEU A 509 -5.04 -11.92 12.21
C LEU A 509 -5.62 -11.81 13.62
N ILE A 510 -6.85 -11.32 13.75
CA ILE A 510 -7.54 -11.24 15.04
C ILE A 510 -7.81 -12.65 15.58
N ALA A 511 -8.34 -13.56 14.74
CA ALA A 511 -8.65 -14.93 15.11
C ALA A 511 -7.39 -15.71 15.53
N LEU A 512 -6.29 -15.56 14.80
CA LEU A 512 -5.03 -16.26 15.04
C LEU A 512 -4.06 -15.51 15.97
N SER A 513 -4.48 -14.40 16.57
CA SER A 513 -3.63 -13.59 17.44
C SER A 513 -3.11 -14.36 18.67
N GLY A 514 -3.84 -15.38 19.14
CA GLY A 514 -3.38 -16.31 20.18
C GLY A 514 -2.17 -17.15 19.73
N VAL A 515 -2.17 -17.59 18.47
CA VAL A 515 -1.04 -18.33 17.87
C VAL A 515 0.20 -17.43 17.78
N VAL A 516 0.01 -16.16 17.35
CA VAL A 516 1.10 -15.19 17.30
C VAL A 516 1.76 -15.02 18.67
N VAL A 517 0.97 -14.90 19.74
CA VAL A 517 1.49 -14.78 21.12
C VAL A 517 2.26 -16.05 21.54
N ALA A 518 1.72 -17.22 21.24
CA ALA A 518 2.36 -18.50 21.60
C ALA A 518 3.71 -18.67 20.91
N GLU A 519 3.77 -18.46 19.59
CA GLU A 519 5.01 -18.55 18.81
C GLU A 519 6.05 -17.51 19.26
N THR A 520 5.60 -16.29 19.52
CA THR A 520 6.47 -15.22 20.05
C THR A 520 7.09 -15.64 21.38
N LYS A 521 6.28 -16.19 22.31
CA LYS A 521 6.77 -16.65 23.61
C LYS A 521 7.76 -17.80 23.45
N LEU A 522 7.43 -18.82 22.67
CA LEU A 522 8.31 -19.97 22.41
C LEU A 522 9.67 -19.51 21.89
N TYR A 523 9.70 -18.59 20.93
CA TYR A 523 10.93 -18.06 20.36
C TYR A 523 11.78 -17.32 21.40
N PHE A 524 11.20 -16.39 22.15
CA PHE A 524 11.99 -15.65 23.15
C PHE A 524 12.40 -16.48 24.36
N ASP A 525 11.66 -17.52 24.70
CA ASP A 525 12.06 -18.46 25.76
C ASP A 525 13.20 -19.36 25.29
N SER A 526 13.27 -19.72 23.99
CA SER A 526 14.40 -20.48 23.43
C SER A 526 15.71 -19.68 23.38
N LEU A 527 15.63 -18.33 23.24
CA LEU A 527 16.82 -17.47 23.26
C LEU A 527 17.42 -17.24 24.65
N LYS A 528 16.71 -17.63 25.72
CA LYS A 528 17.21 -17.54 27.10
C LYS A 528 17.97 -18.79 27.55
N LYS A 529 17.78 -19.88 26.82
CA LYS A 529 18.51 -21.15 27.03
C LYS A 529 19.80 -21.16 26.24
#